data_e9c6193e20dc8b211c602a849f55ae8a
#
_entry.id   e9c6193e20dc8b211c602a849f55ae8a
#
_cell.length_a   1.000
_cell.length_b   1.000
_cell.length_c   1.000
_cell.angle_alpha   90.00
_cell.angle_beta   90.00
_cell.angle_gamma   90.00
#
_symmetry.space_group_name_H-M   'P 1'
#
loop_
_entity.id
_entity.type
_entity.pdbx_description
1 polymer ?
#
loop_
_entity_poly.entity_id
_entity_poly.type
_entity_poly.pdbx_seq_one_letter_code
_entity_poly.pdbx_strand_id
1 'polypeptide(L)'
;MKGRRASRRMIAVAVAVTIVLYFGLGALLHYKVFPEEKPPEWAHAKPGFAFETPTGERVEIIRGTLETDGQFAEVHFDIAPGGYVAAAHIHPHLEERFEVISGSLTALVGDEEKVISAGETLVVPPGTPHQPFNRGEVEMRSIARITPPGNGDIFFGQLSGLDYKPSFLQQMMLFVQAYDAYPASPAPAVVGTLSYLLAATARLVGYRGFYPEYAERFLRGAAQQSDAADPRTSR
;
A
#
# COMPACT_ATOMS: atom_id res chain seq x y z
N MET A 1 -47.47 -14.93 -21.16
CA MET A 1 -46.64 -14.29 -20.11
C MET A 1 -45.66 -15.23 -19.43
N LYS A 2 -45.90 -16.52 -19.25
CA LYS A 2 -45.04 -17.50 -18.59
C LYS A 2 -43.66 -17.71 -19.34
N GLY A 3 -43.66 -17.77 -20.66
CA GLY A 3 -42.42 -17.98 -21.44
C GLY A 3 -41.39 -16.84 -21.35
N ARG A 4 -41.83 -15.57 -21.30
CA ARG A 4 -40.94 -14.42 -21.17
C ARG A 4 -40.27 -14.34 -19.79
N ARG A 5 -40.91 -14.82 -18.73
CA ARG A 5 -40.35 -14.90 -17.38
C ARG A 5 -39.29 -16.00 -17.28
N ALA A 6 -39.52 -17.16 -17.90
CA ALA A 6 -38.54 -18.25 -17.95
C ALA A 6 -37.29 -17.85 -18.70
N SER A 7 -37.44 -17.22 -19.89
CA SER A 7 -36.32 -16.71 -20.68
C SER A 7 -35.49 -15.67 -19.90
N ARG A 8 -36.12 -14.72 -19.22
CA ARG A 8 -35.40 -13.72 -18.40
C ARG A 8 -34.61 -14.36 -17.25
N ARG A 9 -35.17 -15.39 -16.59
CA ARG A 9 -34.46 -16.14 -15.52
C ARG A 9 -33.26 -16.89 -16.07
N MET A 10 -33.37 -17.55 -17.23
CA MET A 10 -32.25 -18.23 -17.88
C MET A 10 -31.16 -17.27 -18.25
N ILE A 11 -31.48 -16.11 -18.81
CA ILE A 11 -30.50 -15.07 -19.15
C ILE A 11 -29.79 -14.58 -17.89
N ALA A 12 -30.53 -14.28 -16.80
CA ALA A 12 -29.95 -13.83 -15.55
C ALA A 12 -29.00 -14.88 -14.94
N VAL A 13 -29.38 -16.15 -14.98
CA VAL A 13 -28.54 -17.26 -14.52
C VAL A 13 -27.29 -17.38 -15.41
N ALA A 14 -27.41 -17.33 -16.72
CA ALA A 14 -26.28 -17.38 -17.63
C ALA A 14 -25.30 -16.23 -17.40
N VAL A 15 -25.81 -15.01 -17.25
CA VAL A 15 -24.98 -13.83 -16.91
C VAL A 15 -24.28 -14.01 -15.57
N ALA A 16 -24.99 -14.45 -14.53
CA ALA A 16 -24.39 -14.68 -13.21
C ALA A 16 -23.27 -15.75 -13.28
N VAL A 17 -23.52 -16.86 -13.97
CA VAL A 17 -22.52 -17.92 -14.17
C VAL A 17 -21.32 -17.39 -14.94
N THR A 18 -21.52 -16.61 -15.99
CA THR A 18 -20.42 -16.02 -16.75
C THR A 18 -19.57 -15.09 -15.88
N ILE A 19 -20.20 -14.27 -15.04
CA ILE A 19 -19.50 -13.38 -14.11
C ILE A 19 -18.66 -14.19 -13.12
N VAL A 20 -19.25 -15.21 -12.49
CA VAL A 20 -18.55 -16.08 -11.53
C VAL A 20 -17.38 -16.81 -12.19
N LEU A 21 -17.58 -17.35 -13.39
CA LEU A 21 -16.52 -18.02 -14.15
C LEU A 21 -15.40 -17.04 -14.54
N TYR A 22 -15.75 -15.84 -15.00
CA TYR A 22 -14.78 -14.82 -15.37
C TYR A 22 -13.89 -14.43 -14.19
N PHE A 23 -14.49 -14.05 -13.06
CA PHE A 23 -13.73 -13.65 -11.88
C PHE A 23 -13.00 -14.83 -11.23
N GLY A 24 -13.66 -15.99 -11.12
CA GLY A 24 -13.04 -17.18 -10.54
C GLY A 24 -11.87 -17.71 -11.36
N LEU A 25 -12.04 -17.80 -12.68
CA LEU A 25 -10.96 -18.21 -13.57
C LEU A 25 -9.85 -17.17 -13.61
N GLY A 26 -10.19 -15.88 -13.68
CA GLY A 26 -9.22 -14.80 -13.64
C GLY A 26 -8.38 -14.82 -12.38
N ALA A 27 -9.01 -15.00 -11.22
CA ALA A 27 -8.31 -15.13 -9.94
C ALA A 27 -7.43 -16.39 -9.89
N LEU A 28 -7.94 -17.54 -10.36
CA LEU A 28 -7.16 -18.78 -10.44
C LEU A 28 -5.91 -18.61 -11.32
N LEU A 29 -6.07 -18.04 -12.50
CA LEU A 29 -4.97 -17.80 -13.43
C LEU A 29 -3.95 -16.84 -12.81
N HIS A 30 -4.41 -15.73 -12.24
CA HIS A 30 -3.54 -14.70 -11.67
C HIS A 30 -2.77 -15.19 -10.44
N TYR A 31 -3.45 -15.82 -9.47
CA TYR A 31 -2.82 -16.14 -8.19
C TYR A 31 -2.16 -17.53 -8.13
N LYS A 32 -2.54 -18.45 -9.00
CA LYS A 32 -2.09 -19.85 -8.90
C LYS A 32 -1.37 -20.38 -10.12
N VAL A 33 -1.80 -20.01 -11.32
CA VAL A 33 -1.24 -20.58 -12.57
C VAL A 33 -0.13 -19.70 -13.11
N PHE A 34 -0.34 -18.39 -13.16
CA PHE A 34 0.60 -17.39 -13.65
C PHE A 34 0.72 -16.26 -12.63
N PRO A 35 1.26 -16.51 -11.43
CA PRO A 35 1.45 -15.44 -10.45
C PRO A 35 2.32 -14.34 -11.01
N GLU A 36 2.16 -13.13 -10.50
CA GLU A 36 3.05 -12.03 -10.85
C GLU A 36 4.44 -12.30 -10.27
N GLU A 37 5.47 -12.01 -11.04
CA GLU A 37 6.84 -12.14 -10.58
C GLU A 37 7.09 -11.21 -9.39
N LYS A 38 7.84 -11.68 -8.42
CA LYS A 38 8.26 -10.86 -7.30
C LYS A 38 9.18 -9.75 -7.81
N PRO A 39 9.06 -8.54 -7.27
CA PRO A 39 10.04 -7.49 -7.56
C PRO A 39 11.46 -7.98 -7.30
N PRO A 40 12.43 -7.65 -8.17
CA PRO A 40 13.82 -8.03 -7.96
C PRO A 40 14.45 -7.28 -6.78
N GLU A 41 15.49 -7.83 -6.17
CA GLU A 41 16.18 -7.24 -5.02
C GLU A 41 16.65 -5.80 -5.25
N TRP A 42 17.09 -5.47 -6.46
CA TRP A 42 17.53 -4.11 -6.79
C TRP A 42 16.41 -3.07 -6.72
N ALA A 43 15.14 -3.48 -6.74
CA ALA A 43 13.99 -2.58 -6.67
C ALA A 43 13.68 -2.10 -5.23
N HIS A 44 14.26 -2.75 -4.22
CA HIS A 44 14.12 -2.33 -2.84
C HIS A 44 14.97 -1.09 -2.53
N ALA A 45 14.37 -0.13 -1.85
CA ALA A 45 15.08 1.03 -1.35
C ALA A 45 16.05 0.63 -0.22
N LYS A 46 17.23 1.24 -0.22
CA LYS A 46 18.29 0.97 0.77
C LYS A 46 18.13 1.86 2.01
N PRO A 47 18.77 1.51 3.14
CA PRO A 47 18.84 2.38 4.31
C PRO A 47 19.33 3.80 3.97
N GLY A 48 18.69 4.80 4.57
CA GLY A 48 18.90 6.21 4.30
C GLY A 48 18.11 6.76 3.11
N PHE A 49 17.44 5.90 2.35
CA PHE A 49 16.56 6.34 1.28
C PHE A 49 15.26 6.90 1.86
N ALA A 50 14.84 8.09 1.39
CA ALA A 50 13.63 8.75 1.84
C ALA A 50 12.71 9.09 0.67
N PHE A 51 11.41 9.07 0.92
CA PHE A 51 10.37 9.53 0.00
C PHE A 51 9.32 10.34 0.75
N GLU A 52 8.68 11.25 0.02
CA GLU A 52 7.62 12.10 0.53
C GLU A 52 6.39 11.98 -0.36
N THR A 53 5.22 11.96 0.27
CA THR A 53 3.95 11.97 -0.43
C THR A 53 3.40 13.39 -0.54
N PRO A 54 2.52 13.67 -1.51
CA PRO A 54 1.85 14.96 -1.61
C PRO A 54 0.97 15.31 -0.41
N THR A 55 0.68 14.34 0.46
CA THR A 55 -0.12 14.51 1.68
C THR A 55 0.71 14.82 2.92
N GLY A 56 2.04 15.00 2.77
CA GLY A 56 2.94 15.39 3.84
C GLY A 56 3.45 14.22 4.69
N GLU A 57 3.33 13.00 4.21
CA GLU A 57 3.95 11.80 4.79
C GLU A 57 5.38 11.68 4.25
N ARG A 58 6.35 11.49 5.14
CA ARG A 58 7.75 11.20 4.81
C ARG A 58 8.15 9.87 5.43
N VAL A 59 8.73 9.02 4.61
CA VAL A 59 9.24 7.72 5.06
C VAL A 59 10.71 7.61 4.66
N GLU A 60 11.56 7.25 5.63
CA GLU A 60 12.98 7.00 5.40
C GLU A 60 13.35 5.62 5.92
N ILE A 61 14.00 4.82 5.09
CA ILE A 61 14.36 3.43 5.41
C ILE A 61 15.50 3.42 6.43
N ILE A 62 15.27 2.82 7.60
CA ILE A 62 16.30 2.50 8.59
C ILE A 62 16.85 1.11 8.31
N ARG A 63 15.99 0.12 8.19
CA ARG A 63 16.28 -1.26 7.80
C ARG A 63 15.16 -1.77 6.92
N GLY A 64 15.46 -2.12 5.70
CA GLY A 64 14.49 -2.64 4.74
C GLY A 64 14.32 -4.15 4.81
N THR A 65 13.58 -4.66 3.86
CA THR A 65 13.30 -6.09 3.69
C THR A 65 14.58 -6.90 3.53
N LEU A 66 15.56 -6.39 2.78
CA LEU A 66 16.80 -7.11 2.50
C LEU A 66 17.74 -7.14 3.71
N GLU A 67 17.83 -6.06 4.49
CA GLU A 67 18.68 -5.99 5.69
C GLU A 67 18.16 -6.82 6.87
N THR A 68 16.92 -7.29 6.79
CA THR A 68 16.27 -8.06 7.87
C THR A 68 15.92 -9.49 7.45
N ASP A 69 16.41 -9.95 6.31
CA ASP A 69 16.08 -11.26 5.73
C ASP A 69 14.56 -11.50 5.64
N GLY A 70 13.80 -10.44 5.32
CA GLY A 70 12.35 -10.49 5.20
C GLY A 70 11.59 -10.62 6.51
N GLN A 71 12.20 -10.35 7.66
CA GLN A 71 11.52 -10.47 8.96
C GLN A 71 10.66 -9.25 9.28
N PHE A 72 11.17 -8.04 9.02
CA PHE A 72 10.45 -6.78 9.23
C PHE A 72 11.09 -5.67 8.39
N ALA A 73 10.40 -4.55 8.26
CA ALA A 73 10.98 -3.28 7.87
C ALA A 73 10.88 -2.28 9.01
N GLU A 74 11.86 -1.38 9.12
CA GLU A 74 11.89 -0.32 10.12
C GLU A 74 12.23 0.99 9.42
N VAL A 75 11.41 2.00 9.65
CA VAL A 75 11.47 3.27 8.95
C VAL A 75 11.28 4.44 9.93
N HIS A 76 11.90 5.58 9.65
CA HIS A 76 11.37 6.85 10.15
C HIS A 76 10.08 7.14 9.39
N PHE A 77 9.01 7.34 10.14
CA PHE A 77 7.69 7.65 9.60
C PHE A 77 7.25 8.98 10.20
N ASP A 78 7.35 10.02 9.40
CA ASP A 78 7.11 11.39 9.83
C ASP A 78 5.89 11.95 9.06
N ILE A 79 5.08 12.77 9.72
CA ILE A 79 3.95 13.45 9.09
C ILE A 79 4.04 14.94 9.40
N ALA A 80 4.06 15.76 8.36
CA ALA A 80 4.04 17.22 8.45
C ALA A 80 2.77 17.72 9.17
N PRO A 81 2.77 18.92 9.75
CA PRO A 81 1.56 19.53 10.33
C PRO A 81 0.39 19.54 9.35
N GLY A 82 -0.75 19.00 9.77
CA GLY A 82 -1.94 18.85 8.92
C GLY A 82 -1.84 17.74 7.87
N GLY A 83 -0.73 17.02 7.81
CA GLY A 83 -0.53 15.90 6.90
C GLY A 83 -1.29 14.65 7.32
N TYR A 84 -1.39 13.71 6.39
CA TYR A 84 -2.12 12.45 6.62
C TYR A 84 -1.72 11.37 5.60
N VAL A 85 -1.93 10.11 5.97
CA VAL A 85 -1.89 9.01 5.02
C VAL A 85 -3.12 9.06 4.12
N ALA A 86 -2.93 9.03 2.81
CA ALA A 86 -3.93 9.42 1.81
C ALA A 86 -5.27 8.66 1.86
N ALA A 87 -5.30 7.44 2.43
CA ALA A 87 -6.52 6.66 2.51
C ALA A 87 -6.56 5.81 3.78
N ALA A 88 -7.74 5.68 4.39
CA ALA A 88 -7.99 4.64 5.37
C ALA A 88 -7.89 3.26 4.70
N HIS A 89 -7.10 2.36 5.28
CA HIS A 89 -6.80 1.07 4.67
C HIS A 89 -6.68 -0.05 5.71
N ILE A 90 -6.56 -1.27 5.22
CA ILE A 90 -6.39 -2.48 6.01
C ILE A 90 -5.23 -3.26 5.42
N HIS A 91 -4.29 -3.66 6.24
CA HIS A 91 -3.28 -4.66 5.91
C HIS A 91 -3.74 -6.03 6.40
N PRO A 92 -4.11 -6.97 5.52
CA PRO A 92 -4.61 -8.28 5.95
C PRO A 92 -3.58 -9.11 6.72
N HIS A 93 -2.29 -8.96 6.41
CA HIS A 93 -1.24 -9.83 6.95
C HIS A 93 -0.10 -9.08 7.67
N LEU A 94 -0.09 -7.73 7.64
CA LEU A 94 0.95 -6.91 8.26
C LEU A 94 0.49 -6.36 9.60
N GLU A 95 1.39 -6.39 10.60
CA GLU A 95 1.30 -5.57 11.80
C GLU A 95 2.13 -4.31 11.60
N GLU A 96 1.59 -3.17 11.99
CA GLU A 96 2.33 -1.91 12.04
C GLU A 96 2.45 -1.43 13.48
N ARG A 97 3.65 -1.03 13.86
CA ARG A 97 3.96 -0.50 15.18
C ARG A 97 4.62 0.87 15.02
N PHE A 98 4.00 1.90 15.58
CA PHE A 98 4.48 3.28 15.55
C PHE A 98 4.95 3.68 16.97
N GLU A 99 6.23 3.95 17.14
CA GLU A 99 6.81 4.52 18.36
C GLU A 99 7.02 6.02 18.12
N VAL A 100 6.22 6.87 18.77
CA VAL A 100 6.25 8.32 18.57
C VAL A 100 7.44 8.91 19.32
N ILE A 101 8.30 9.61 18.57
CA ILE A 101 9.52 10.25 19.13
C ILE A 101 9.25 11.70 19.49
N SER A 102 8.52 12.43 18.64
CA SER A 102 8.16 13.84 18.88
C SER A 102 6.85 14.20 18.19
N GLY A 103 6.21 15.25 18.70
CA GLY A 103 4.87 15.62 18.27
C GLY A 103 3.81 14.67 18.82
N SER A 104 2.73 14.47 18.07
CA SER A 104 1.68 13.51 18.39
C SER A 104 1.11 12.88 17.12
N LEU A 105 0.95 11.57 17.13
CA LEU A 105 0.26 10.82 16.11
C LEU A 105 -1.22 10.75 16.45
N THR A 106 -2.09 11.27 15.58
CA THR A 106 -3.52 10.98 15.61
C THR A 106 -3.79 9.83 14.65
N ALA A 107 -4.47 8.79 15.07
CA ALA A 107 -4.81 7.66 14.22
C ALA A 107 -6.27 7.27 14.41
N LEU A 108 -6.99 7.11 13.29
CA LEU A 108 -8.26 6.38 13.28
C LEU A 108 -7.91 4.90 13.26
N VAL A 109 -8.35 4.11 14.24
CA VAL A 109 -8.10 2.67 14.35
C VAL A 109 -9.43 1.97 14.63
N GLY A 110 -9.92 1.22 13.65
CA GLY A 110 -11.32 0.79 13.66
C GLY A 110 -12.25 2.00 13.63
N ASP A 111 -13.14 2.08 14.61
CA ASP A 111 -14.07 3.20 14.78
C ASP A 111 -13.59 4.23 15.84
N GLU A 112 -12.38 4.07 16.38
CA GLU A 112 -11.83 4.89 17.43
C GLU A 112 -10.73 5.83 16.92
N GLU A 113 -10.81 7.10 17.32
CA GLU A 113 -9.69 8.04 17.14
C GLU A 113 -8.77 7.95 18.37
N LYS A 114 -7.49 7.71 18.13
CA LYS A 114 -6.45 7.62 19.14
C LYS A 114 -5.44 8.74 18.95
N VAL A 115 -4.98 9.31 20.04
CA VAL A 115 -3.87 10.28 20.04
C VAL A 115 -2.74 9.65 20.83
N ILE A 116 -1.59 9.52 20.21
CA ILE A 116 -0.39 8.90 20.76
C ILE A 116 0.67 9.99 20.89
N SER A 117 1.12 10.25 22.10
CA SER A 117 2.10 11.27 22.41
C SER A 117 3.54 10.75 22.29
N ALA A 118 4.50 11.67 22.29
CA ALA A 118 5.92 11.30 22.33
C ALA A 118 6.23 10.35 23.50
N GLY A 119 6.95 9.27 23.22
CA GLY A 119 7.27 8.18 24.15
C GLY A 119 6.22 7.06 24.20
N GLU A 120 5.08 7.23 23.57
CA GLU A 120 4.03 6.20 23.49
C GLU A 120 4.12 5.40 22.18
N THR A 121 3.44 4.27 22.17
CA THR A 121 3.42 3.35 21.02
C THR A 121 2.00 3.00 20.62
N LEU A 122 1.72 3.07 19.33
CA LEU A 122 0.54 2.48 18.70
C LEU A 122 0.92 1.16 18.02
N VAL A 123 0.14 0.12 18.26
CA VAL A 123 0.19 -1.13 17.51
C VAL A 123 -1.12 -1.29 16.74
N VAL A 124 -1.00 -1.51 15.44
CA VAL A 124 -2.11 -1.82 14.53
C VAL A 124 -1.97 -3.28 14.09
N PRO A 125 -2.78 -4.19 14.65
CA PRO A 125 -2.74 -5.60 14.27
C PRO A 125 -3.22 -5.82 12.81
N PRO A 126 -2.82 -6.95 12.18
CA PRO A 126 -3.35 -7.35 10.89
C PRO A 126 -4.89 -7.33 10.86
N GLY A 127 -5.44 -6.92 9.73
CA GLY A 127 -6.89 -6.85 9.52
C GLY A 127 -7.60 -5.66 10.16
N THR A 128 -6.87 -4.75 10.81
CA THR A 128 -7.45 -3.58 11.49
C THR A 128 -7.52 -2.38 10.54
N PRO A 129 -8.71 -1.80 10.29
CA PRO A 129 -8.82 -0.55 9.55
C PRO A 129 -8.10 0.58 10.28
N HIS A 130 -7.30 1.36 9.56
CA HIS A 130 -6.62 2.48 10.20
C HIS A 130 -6.25 3.57 9.20
N GLN A 131 -6.01 4.78 9.74
CA GLN A 131 -5.48 5.91 8.99
C GLN A 131 -4.72 6.84 9.94
N PRO A 132 -3.41 7.03 9.76
CA PRO A 132 -2.60 8.00 10.49
C PRO A 132 -2.78 9.43 10.00
N PHE A 133 -2.72 10.40 10.94
CA PHE A 133 -2.78 11.83 10.71
C PHE A 133 -1.82 12.58 11.63
N ASN A 134 -1.42 13.77 11.24
CA ASN A 134 -0.88 14.76 12.17
C ASN A 134 -1.84 15.95 12.28
N ARG A 135 -2.59 16.05 13.38
CA ARG A 135 -3.48 17.17 13.68
C ARG A 135 -2.82 18.24 14.54
N GLY A 136 -1.53 18.07 14.87
CA GLY A 136 -0.73 19.02 15.62
C GLY A 136 -0.16 20.14 14.75
N GLU A 137 0.46 21.10 15.43
CA GLU A 137 1.11 22.27 14.79
C GLU A 137 2.60 22.02 14.48
N VAL A 138 3.16 20.93 15.00
CA VAL A 138 4.55 20.50 14.78
C VAL A 138 4.59 19.18 14.04
N GLU A 139 5.71 18.90 13.37
CA GLU A 139 5.93 17.61 12.70
C GLU A 139 5.82 16.46 13.70
N MET A 140 5.03 15.46 13.38
CA MET A 140 4.99 14.18 14.09
C MET A 140 6.14 13.32 13.56
N ARG A 141 6.99 12.83 14.45
CA ARG A 141 8.10 11.94 14.12
C ARG A 141 7.97 10.63 14.88
N SER A 142 8.14 9.53 14.17
CA SER A 142 8.07 8.19 14.76
C SER A 142 9.04 7.23 14.10
N ILE A 143 9.30 6.10 14.77
CA ILE A 143 9.84 4.90 14.15
C ILE A 143 8.67 3.96 13.94
N ALA A 144 8.45 3.56 12.69
CA ALA A 144 7.48 2.54 12.36
C ALA A 144 8.18 1.23 12.04
N ARG A 145 7.64 0.13 12.59
CA ARG A 145 8.05 -1.24 12.26
C ARG A 145 6.88 -1.97 11.64
N ILE A 146 7.11 -2.57 10.49
CA ILE A 146 6.14 -3.32 9.69
C ILE A 146 6.56 -4.80 9.70
N THR A 147 5.66 -5.70 10.11
CA THR A 147 5.96 -7.13 10.29
C THR A 147 4.82 -8.00 9.73
N PRO A 148 5.07 -8.85 8.73
CA PRO A 148 6.28 -8.92 7.87
C PRO A 148 6.47 -7.61 7.09
N PRO A 149 7.64 -7.37 6.45
CA PRO A 149 8.00 -6.05 5.93
C PRO A 149 7.13 -5.55 4.78
N GLY A 150 6.36 -6.43 4.11
CA GLY A 150 5.66 -6.05 2.89
C GLY A 150 6.61 -5.53 1.81
N ASN A 151 6.06 -4.81 0.86
CA ASN A 151 6.82 -4.16 -0.21
C ASN A 151 6.56 -2.64 -0.21
N GLY A 152 6.49 -2.02 0.99
CA GLY A 152 6.15 -0.61 1.13
C GLY A 152 7.08 0.31 0.36
N ASP A 153 8.37 0.07 0.41
CA ASP A 153 9.41 0.79 -0.32
C ASP A 153 9.21 0.70 -1.84
N ILE A 154 8.85 -0.47 -2.35
CA ILE A 154 8.53 -0.68 -3.77
C ILE A 154 7.21 0.01 -4.13
N PHE A 155 6.20 -0.11 -3.28
CA PHE A 155 4.89 0.52 -3.49
C PHE A 155 5.01 2.03 -3.71
N PHE A 156 5.78 2.74 -2.89
CA PHE A 156 5.98 4.17 -3.04
C PHE A 156 6.72 4.52 -4.33
N GLY A 157 7.67 3.70 -4.75
CA GLY A 157 8.34 3.84 -6.05
C GLY A 157 7.37 3.73 -7.23
N GLN A 158 6.45 2.77 -7.18
CA GLN A 158 5.42 2.60 -8.20
C GLN A 158 4.41 3.76 -8.19
N LEU A 159 3.99 4.18 -7.00
CA LEU A 159 3.04 5.28 -6.83
C LEU A 159 3.61 6.62 -7.34
N SER A 160 4.88 6.88 -7.05
CA SER A 160 5.63 8.02 -7.60
C SER A 160 5.68 7.99 -9.12
N GLY A 161 5.94 6.84 -9.74
CA GLY A 161 5.94 6.66 -11.19
C GLY A 161 4.60 6.96 -11.88
N LEU A 162 3.52 6.96 -11.09
CA LEU A 162 2.16 7.29 -11.52
C LEU A 162 1.73 8.70 -11.11
N ASP A 163 2.68 9.55 -10.71
CA ASP A 163 2.40 10.91 -10.19
C ASP A 163 1.34 10.89 -9.06
N TYR A 164 1.34 9.83 -8.24
CA TYR A 164 0.34 9.59 -7.18
C TYR A 164 -1.12 9.58 -7.66
N LYS A 165 -1.37 9.26 -8.94
CA LYS A 165 -2.71 9.25 -9.56
C LYS A 165 -3.00 7.94 -10.30
N PRO A 166 -2.91 6.77 -9.63
CA PRO A 166 -3.24 5.50 -10.28
C PRO A 166 -4.72 5.47 -10.66
N SER A 167 -5.02 4.83 -11.81
CA SER A 167 -6.41 4.50 -12.14
C SER A 167 -6.98 3.52 -11.11
N PHE A 168 -8.31 3.42 -11.02
CA PHE A 168 -8.95 2.53 -10.05
C PHE A 168 -8.45 1.08 -10.13
N LEU A 169 -8.37 0.49 -11.34
CA LEU A 169 -7.86 -0.88 -11.49
C LEU A 169 -6.37 -0.99 -11.18
N GLN A 170 -5.59 0.01 -11.53
CA GLN A 170 -4.17 0.04 -11.20
C GLN A 170 -3.93 0.19 -9.70
N GLN A 171 -4.78 0.96 -9.01
CA GLN A 171 -4.77 1.06 -7.56
C GLN A 171 -5.02 -0.31 -6.90
N MET A 172 -5.97 -1.09 -7.41
CA MET A 172 -6.22 -2.46 -6.91
C MET A 172 -4.99 -3.36 -7.10
N MET A 173 -4.29 -3.28 -8.23
CA MET A 173 -3.04 -4.02 -8.44
C MET A 173 -1.96 -3.60 -7.45
N LEU A 174 -1.72 -2.31 -7.31
CA LEU A 174 -0.68 -1.78 -6.41
C LEU A 174 -0.95 -2.14 -4.96
N PHE A 175 -2.14 -1.85 -4.46
CA PHE A 175 -2.47 -2.09 -3.06
C PHE A 175 -2.46 -3.57 -2.73
N VAL A 176 -3.17 -4.40 -3.49
CA VAL A 176 -3.31 -5.82 -3.17
C VAL A 176 -2.04 -6.61 -3.44
N GLN A 177 -1.34 -6.32 -4.55
CA GLN A 177 -0.18 -7.11 -4.98
C GLN A 177 1.15 -6.62 -4.40
N ALA A 178 1.35 -5.31 -4.38
CA ALA A 178 2.63 -4.74 -3.98
C ALA A 178 2.68 -4.38 -2.49
N TYR A 179 1.55 -4.04 -1.87
CA TYR A 179 1.55 -3.51 -0.51
C TYR A 179 0.66 -4.27 0.48
N ASP A 180 0.05 -5.37 0.08
CA ASP A 180 -0.85 -6.17 0.92
C ASP A 180 -1.90 -5.30 1.65
N ALA A 181 -2.58 -4.44 0.90
CA ALA A 181 -3.56 -3.52 1.45
C ALA A 181 -4.84 -3.47 0.61
N TYR A 182 -5.93 -3.09 1.24
CA TYR A 182 -7.17 -2.72 0.56
C TYR A 182 -7.89 -1.58 1.32
N PRO A 183 -8.75 -0.81 0.63
CA PRO A 183 -9.45 0.31 1.26
C PRO A 183 -10.27 -0.12 2.47
N ALA A 184 -10.21 0.65 3.55
CA ALA A 184 -11.07 0.45 4.71
C ALA A 184 -12.54 0.67 4.34
N SER A 185 -13.42 -0.16 4.91
CA SER A 185 -14.86 -0.15 4.61
C SER A 185 -15.65 -0.74 5.78
N PRO A 186 -16.92 -0.37 5.94
CA PRO A 186 -17.84 -1.02 6.87
C PRO A 186 -18.06 -2.53 6.61
N ALA A 187 -17.68 -3.00 5.40
CA ALA A 187 -17.75 -4.40 5.01
C ALA A 187 -16.39 -4.92 4.54
N PRO A 188 -15.37 -5.01 5.42
CA PRO A 188 -13.97 -5.26 5.04
C PRO A 188 -13.79 -6.59 4.31
N ALA A 189 -14.47 -7.65 4.70
CA ALA A 189 -14.41 -8.94 4.03
C ALA A 189 -14.92 -8.88 2.58
N VAL A 190 -15.97 -8.11 2.32
CA VAL A 190 -16.51 -7.92 0.96
C VAL A 190 -15.55 -7.10 0.12
N VAL A 191 -15.07 -5.97 0.65
CA VAL A 191 -14.14 -5.09 -0.08
C VAL A 191 -12.80 -5.79 -0.32
N GLY A 192 -12.25 -6.50 0.67
CA GLY A 192 -11.05 -7.30 0.50
C GLY A 192 -11.24 -8.34 -0.62
N THR A 193 -12.30 -9.13 -0.58
CA THR A 193 -12.59 -10.12 -1.65
C THR A 193 -12.71 -9.46 -3.02
N LEU A 194 -13.44 -8.34 -3.12
CA LEU A 194 -13.58 -7.62 -4.39
C LEU A 194 -12.23 -7.05 -4.86
N SER A 195 -11.40 -6.52 -3.97
CA SER A 195 -10.07 -6.01 -4.31
C SER A 195 -9.17 -7.10 -4.91
N TYR A 196 -9.15 -8.29 -4.31
CA TYR A 196 -8.43 -9.44 -4.87
C TYR A 196 -8.96 -9.87 -6.24
N LEU A 197 -10.28 -9.91 -6.43
CA LEU A 197 -10.88 -10.25 -7.73
C LEU A 197 -10.61 -9.18 -8.79
N LEU A 198 -10.66 -7.90 -8.40
CA LEU A 198 -10.39 -6.77 -9.29
C LEU A 198 -8.91 -6.65 -9.64
N ALA A 199 -7.98 -6.99 -8.76
CA ALA A 199 -6.55 -7.06 -9.08
C ALA A 199 -6.30 -8.09 -10.19
N ALA A 200 -6.89 -9.30 -10.08
CA ALA A 200 -6.80 -10.28 -11.15
C ALA A 200 -7.36 -9.77 -12.49
N THR A 201 -8.49 -9.05 -12.45
CA THR A 201 -9.09 -8.43 -13.64
C THR A 201 -8.20 -7.32 -14.20
N ALA A 202 -7.64 -6.48 -13.34
CA ALA A 202 -6.71 -5.42 -13.75
C ALA A 202 -5.51 -5.98 -14.52
N ARG A 203 -4.95 -7.09 -14.06
CA ARG A 203 -3.88 -7.78 -14.77
C ARG A 203 -4.29 -8.30 -16.14
N LEU A 204 -5.48 -8.85 -16.28
CA LEU A 204 -6.00 -9.31 -17.58
C LEU A 204 -6.11 -8.18 -18.62
N VAL A 205 -6.31 -6.95 -18.17
CA VAL A 205 -6.32 -5.76 -19.05
C VAL A 205 -4.97 -5.03 -19.11
N GLY A 206 -3.89 -5.65 -18.62
CA GLY A 206 -2.52 -5.20 -18.82
C GLY A 206 -1.89 -4.41 -17.68
N TYR A 207 -2.59 -4.19 -16.57
CA TYR A 207 -1.97 -3.56 -15.39
C TYR A 207 -1.07 -4.56 -14.63
N ARG A 208 -0.05 -4.02 -13.95
CA ARG A 208 0.91 -4.77 -13.15
C ARG A 208 1.04 -4.16 -11.76
N GLY A 209 1.44 -4.95 -10.78
CA GLY A 209 1.82 -4.47 -9.45
C GLY A 209 3.24 -3.90 -9.40
N PHE A 210 4.07 -4.22 -10.40
CA PHE A 210 5.44 -3.75 -10.49
C PHE A 210 5.81 -3.36 -11.92
N TYR A 211 6.39 -2.16 -12.06
CA TYR A 211 6.94 -1.61 -13.30
C TYR A 211 8.41 -1.23 -13.05
N PRO A 212 9.37 -1.96 -13.63
CA PRO A 212 10.80 -1.72 -13.43
C PRO A 212 11.22 -0.28 -13.68
N GLU A 213 10.69 0.35 -14.73
CA GLU A 213 11.00 1.72 -15.11
C GLU A 213 10.60 2.76 -14.05
N TYR A 214 9.57 2.50 -13.24
CA TYR A 214 9.17 3.38 -12.16
C TYR A 214 10.13 3.25 -10.97
N ALA A 215 10.48 2.01 -10.60
CA ALA A 215 11.48 1.76 -9.56
C ALA A 215 12.84 2.37 -9.92
N GLU A 216 13.32 2.17 -11.15
CA GLU A 216 14.59 2.75 -11.60
C GLU A 216 14.59 4.27 -11.56
N ARG A 217 13.52 4.92 -12.02
CA ARG A 217 13.38 6.38 -12.00
C ARG A 217 13.39 6.91 -10.58
N PHE A 218 12.62 6.27 -9.71
CA PHE A 218 12.49 6.64 -8.31
C PHE A 218 13.85 6.53 -7.59
N LEU A 219 14.55 5.40 -7.69
CA LEU A 219 15.83 5.17 -7.05
C LEU A 219 16.93 6.08 -7.59
N ARG A 220 16.93 6.41 -8.88
CA ARG A 220 17.89 7.40 -9.46
C ARG A 220 17.61 8.82 -8.99
N GLY A 221 16.35 9.21 -8.89
CA GLY A 221 15.96 10.55 -8.43
C GLY A 221 16.44 10.82 -7.01
N ALA A 222 16.29 9.84 -6.14
CA ALA A 222 16.73 9.99 -4.76
C ALA A 222 18.25 9.89 -4.56
N ALA A 223 18.97 9.11 -5.36
CA ALA A 223 20.43 9.13 -5.36
C ALA A 223 20.95 10.54 -5.68
N GLN A 224 20.35 11.23 -6.65
CA GLN A 224 20.68 12.61 -6.99
C GLN A 224 20.38 13.62 -5.87
N GLN A 225 19.28 13.39 -5.11
CA GLN A 225 18.95 14.23 -3.96
C GLN A 225 19.92 14.05 -2.80
N SER A 226 20.34 12.79 -2.53
CA SER A 226 21.32 12.50 -1.49
C SER A 226 22.69 13.11 -1.80
N ASP A 227 23.14 13.04 -3.06
CA ASP A 227 24.40 13.63 -3.50
C ASP A 227 24.37 15.17 -3.45
N ALA A 228 23.23 15.78 -3.74
CA ALA A 228 23.03 17.22 -3.64
C ALA A 228 22.96 17.74 -2.20
N ALA A 229 22.55 16.89 -1.26
CA ALA A 229 22.48 17.19 0.17
C ALA A 229 23.82 16.93 0.91
N ASP A 230 24.80 16.26 0.30
CA ASP A 230 26.11 16.05 0.91
C ASP A 230 26.99 17.32 0.76
N PRO A 231 27.31 18.02 1.87
CA PRO A 231 28.13 19.24 1.83
C PRO A 231 29.52 19.04 1.22
N ARG A 232 29.98 17.80 1.02
CA ARG A 232 31.26 17.44 0.44
C ARG A 232 31.28 17.45 -1.09
N THR A 233 30.12 17.45 -1.74
CA THR A 233 30.01 17.46 -3.21
C THR A 233 29.86 18.88 -3.79
N SER A 234 29.80 19.91 -2.95
CA SER A 234 29.66 21.34 -3.33
C SER A 234 31.00 22.08 -3.40
N ARG A 235 32.06 21.44 -3.88
CA ARG A 235 33.35 22.12 -4.14
C ARG A 235 33.72 22.10 -5.62
#